data_43c709049deabcea6eb0aceed48231cc
#
_entry.id   43c709049deabcea6eb0aceed48231cc
#
_cell.length_a   1.000
_cell.length_b   1.000
_cell.length_c   1.000
_cell.angle_alpha   90.00
_cell.angle_beta   90.00
_cell.angle_gamma   90.00
#
_symmetry.space_group_name_H-M   'P 1'
#
loop_
_entity.id
_entity.type
_entity.pdbx_description
1 polymer ?
#
loop_
_entity_poly.entity_id
_entity_poly.type
_entity_poly.pdbx_seq_one_letter_code
_entity_poly.pdbx_strand_id
1 'polypeptide(L)'
;MVNESRIDIYDYLYNLLFGVVSENVYDMRVPQELTESDTTDGFIVINVGSIVDESEFVGEAFGRVRCFIEAFVPQISRGRVNHDIYAAMENSINNVIKEQTETNEGTYYIEQDSILSMDDVEESSSDNSYFTFVKSFIVVIDKQSE
;
A
#
# COMPACT_ATOMS: atom_id res chain seq x y z
N MET A 1 -17.37 -18.19 -6.24
CA MET A 1 -15.90 -18.15 -6.47
C MET A 1 -15.47 -16.73 -6.81
N VAL A 2 -14.41 -16.26 -6.18
CA VAL A 2 -13.84 -14.96 -6.47
C VAL A 2 -12.95 -15.06 -7.71
N ASN A 3 -13.22 -14.24 -8.73
CA ASN A 3 -12.44 -14.22 -9.97
C ASN A 3 -11.45 -13.07 -10.03
N GLU A 4 -11.15 -12.47 -8.88
CA GLU A 4 -10.18 -11.38 -8.80
C GLU A 4 -8.75 -11.89 -8.90
N SER A 5 -7.89 -11.10 -9.49
CA SER A 5 -6.46 -11.36 -9.55
C SER A 5 -5.72 -10.31 -8.73
N ARG A 6 -4.40 -10.54 -8.53
CA ARG A 6 -3.56 -9.57 -7.84
C ARG A 6 -3.57 -8.21 -8.52
N ILE A 7 -3.67 -8.17 -9.86
CA ILE A 7 -3.67 -6.91 -10.58
C ILE A 7 -4.92 -6.09 -10.30
N ASP A 8 -6.06 -6.74 -10.08
CA ASP A 8 -7.29 -6.03 -9.74
C ASP A 8 -7.16 -5.33 -8.38
N ILE A 9 -6.56 -6.02 -7.41
CA ILE A 9 -6.30 -5.45 -6.08
C ILE A 9 -5.24 -4.35 -6.17
N TYR A 10 -4.17 -4.59 -6.94
CA TYR A 10 -3.17 -3.56 -7.19
C TYR A 10 -3.80 -2.30 -7.78
N ASP A 11 -4.64 -2.44 -8.80
CA ASP A 11 -5.30 -1.31 -9.45
C ASP A 11 -6.21 -0.56 -8.47
N TYR A 12 -6.92 -1.27 -7.62
CA TYR A 12 -7.73 -0.67 -6.56
C TYR A 12 -6.86 0.22 -5.65
N LEU A 13 -5.75 -0.33 -5.15
CA LEU A 13 -4.85 0.42 -4.27
C LEU A 13 -4.12 1.54 -5.01
N TYR A 14 -3.68 1.28 -6.24
CA TYR A 14 -3.03 2.29 -7.07
C TYR A 14 -3.92 3.53 -7.23
N ASN A 15 -5.18 3.31 -7.57
CA ASN A 15 -6.13 4.42 -7.77
C ASN A 15 -6.40 5.20 -6.49
N LEU A 16 -6.28 4.57 -5.32
CA LEU A 16 -6.41 5.25 -4.04
C LEU A 16 -5.19 6.10 -3.69
N LEU A 17 -4.01 5.65 -4.09
CA LEU A 17 -2.75 6.21 -3.61
C LEU A 17 -2.09 7.17 -4.60
N PHE A 18 -2.24 6.92 -5.90
CA PHE A 18 -1.60 7.74 -6.94
C PHE A 18 -2.15 9.16 -6.92
N GLY A 19 -1.23 10.12 -6.83
CA GLY A 19 -1.60 11.54 -6.80
C GLY A 19 -2.12 12.04 -5.46
N VAL A 20 -2.48 11.13 -4.54
CA VAL A 20 -2.93 11.48 -3.18
C VAL A 20 -1.77 11.36 -2.20
N VAL A 21 -1.05 10.24 -2.26
CA VAL A 21 0.10 9.98 -1.40
C VAL A 21 1.39 10.30 -2.14
N SER A 22 1.53 9.79 -3.37
CA SER A 22 2.70 9.99 -4.22
C SER A 22 2.31 9.74 -5.67
N GLU A 23 3.01 10.39 -6.59
CA GLU A 23 2.91 10.06 -8.01
C GLU A 23 3.87 8.94 -8.39
N ASN A 24 4.76 8.55 -7.48
CA ASN A 24 5.76 7.50 -7.68
C ASN A 24 5.29 6.22 -7.00
N VAL A 25 4.48 5.44 -7.70
CA VAL A 25 3.87 4.20 -7.19
C VAL A 25 4.32 3.02 -8.04
N TYR A 26 4.85 2.00 -7.39
CA TYR A 26 5.42 0.83 -8.06
C TYR A 26 4.76 -0.45 -7.57
N ASP A 27 4.79 -1.47 -8.45
CA ASP A 27 4.16 -2.77 -8.20
C ASP A 27 5.21 -3.78 -7.72
N MET A 28 5.07 -4.20 -6.47
CA MET A 28 5.80 -5.30 -5.82
C MET A 28 7.31 -5.12 -5.67
N ARG A 29 7.93 -4.21 -6.39
CA ARG A 29 9.39 -4.05 -6.39
C ARG A 29 9.81 -2.59 -6.40
N VAL A 30 10.92 -2.33 -5.75
CA VAL A 30 11.65 -1.09 -5.97
C VAL A 30 12.20 -1.13 -7.40
N PRO A 31 12.00 -0.07 -8.21
CA PRO A 31 12.53 -0.07 -9.57
C PRO A 31 14.07 -0.13 -9.56
N GLN A 32 14.65 -0.76 -10.59
CA GLN A 32 16.11 -0.89 -10.69
C GLN A 32 16.80 0.46 -10.82
N GLU A 33 16.17 1.38 -11.54
CA GLU A 33 16.66 2.74 -11.68
C GLU A 33 15.64 3.71 -11.08
N LEU A 34 16.09 4.51 -10.13
CA LEU A 34 15.25 5.52 -9.51
C LEU A 34 15.31 6.79 -10.33
N THR A 35 14.15 7.43 -10.52
CA THR A 35 14.07 8.74 -11.17
C THR A 35 14.51 9.83 -10.21
N GLU A 36 14.73 11.03 -10.72
CA GLU A 36 15.01 12.18 -9.87
C GLU A 36 13.88 12.44 -8.88
N SER A 37 12.63 12.30 -9.32
CA SER A 37 11.46 12.45 -8.45
C SER A 37 11.43 11.39 -7.35
N ASP A 38 11.78 10.14 -7.65
CA ASP A 38 11.85 9.09 -6.63
C ASP A 38 12.85 9.45 -5.53
N THR A 39 14.00 9.99 -5.89
CA THR A 39 15.04 10.30 -4.94
C THR A 39 14.78 11.61 -4.18
N THR A 40 13.99 12.51 -4.72
CA THR A 40 13.68 13.81 -4.12
C THR A 40 12.41 13.76 -3.28
N ASP A 41 11.36 13.15 -3.80
CA ASP A 41 10.02 13.17 -3.20
C ASP A 41 9.65 11.87 -2.50
N GLY A 42 10.46 10.83 -2.68
CA GLY A 42 10.14 9.49 -2.19
C GLY A 42 9.23 8.75 -3.13
N PHE A 43 8.93 7.51 -2.78
CA PHE A 43 8.07 6.64 -3.57
C PHE A 43 7.42 5.58 -2.70
N ILE A 44 6.40 4.93 -3.23
CA ILE A 44 5.73 3.83 -2.55
C ILE A 44 5.71 2.59 -3.43
N VAL A 45 5.73 1.43 -2.78
CA VAL A 45 5.64 0.12 -3.43
C VAL A 45 4.43 -0.59 -2.84
N ILE A 46 3.57 -1.08 -3.71
CA ILE A 46 2.39 -1.83 -3.31
C ILE A 46 2.67 -3.32 -3.50
N ASN A 47 2.52 -4.09 -2.44
CA ASN A 47 2.65 -5.54 -2.47
C ASN A 47 1.30 -6.18 -2.19
N VAL A 48 0.84 -7.01 -3.11
CA VAL A 48 -0.42 -7.74 -2.98
C VAL A 48 -0.11 -9.21 -2.80
N GLY A 49 -0.57 -9.79 -1.70
CA GLY A 49 -0.37 -11.21 -1.41
C GLY A 49 -1.29 -12.12 -2.21
N SER A 50 -1.38 -13.36 -1.77
CA SER A 50 -2.28 -14.32 -2.38
C SER A 50 -3.71 -14.12 -1.89
N ILE A 51 -4.66 -14.17 -2.81
CA ILE A 51 -6.07 -14.02 -2.47
C ILE A 51 -6.58 -15.35 -1.90
N VAL A 52 -7.18 -15.27 -0.72
CA VAL A 52 -7.85 -16.41 -0.10
C VAL A 52 -9.33 -16.33 -0.42
N ASP A 53 -9.82 -17.30 -1.17
CA ASP A 53 -11.22 -17.37 -1.57
C ASP A 53 -12.00 -18.08 -0.46
N GLU A 54 -12.90 -17.35 0.18
CA GLU A 54 -13.74 -17.85 1.26
C GLU A 54 -15.20 -18.05 0.82
N SER A 55 -15.47 -17.98 -0.48
CA SER A 55 -16.83 -18.05 -1.04
C SER A 55 -17.58 -19.32 -0.66
N GLU A 56 -16.87 -20.45 -0.53
CA GLU A 56 -17.47 -21.73 -0.19
C GLU A 56 -18.09 -21.74 1.21
N PHE A 57 -17.58 -20.90 2.11
CA PHE A 57 -18.05 -20.87 3.49
C PHE A 57 -19.26 -19.96 3.71
N VAL A 58 -19.42 -18.93 2.86
CA VAL A 58 -20.47 -17.94 3.04
C VAL A 58 -21.52 -17.94 1.93
N GLY A 59 -21.32 -18.75 0.89
CA GLY A 59 -22.26 -18.82 -0.23
C GLY A 59 -22.27 -17.62 -1.15
N GLU A 60 -21.37 -16.68 -0.94
CA GLU A 60 -21.21 -15.45 -1.73
C GLU A 60 -19.77 -15.35 -2.20
N ALA A 61 -19.52 -14.54 -3.23
CA ALA A 61 -18.17 -14.30 -3.71
C ALA A 61 -17.43 -13.41 -2.68
N PHE A 62 -16.61 -14.04 -1.86
CA PHE A 62 -15.92 -13.40 -0.75
C PHE A 62 -14.46 -13.83 -0.75
N GLY A 63 -13.56 -12.87 -0.65
CA GLY A 63 -12.15 -13.16 -0.58
C GLY A 63 -11.43 -12.17 0.32
N ARG A 64 -10.23 -12.54 0.74
CA ARG A 64 -9.38 -11.70 1.58
C ARG A 64 -7.95 -11.79 1.08
N VAL A 65 -7.25 -10.67 1.12
CA VAL A 65 -5.86 -10.62 0.69
C VAL A 65 -5.08 -9.66 1.58
N ARG A 66 -3.91 -10.12 2.04
CA ARG A 66 -3.00 -9.25 2.80
C ARG A 66 -2.19 -8.41 1.83
N CYS A 67 -2.21 -7.12 2.05
CA CYS A 67 -1.49 -6.15 1.24
C CYS A 67 -0.52 -5.35 2.10
N PHE A 68 0.52 -4.83 1.46
CA PHE A 68 1.52 -4.00 2.11
C PHE A 68 1.75 -2.76 1.26
N ILE A 69 1.80 -1.60 1.91
CA ILE A 69 2.26 -0.37 1.29
C ILE A 69 3.59 -0.03 1.95
N GLU A 70 4.67 -0.11 1.20
CA GLU A 70 5.99 0.30 1.65
C GLU A 70 6.25 1.71 1.15
N ALA A 71 6.52 2.63 2.08
CA ALA A 71 6.84 4.00 1.75
C ALA A 71 8.32 4.25 1.96
N PHE A 72 8.97 4.79 0.93
CA PHE A 72 10.39 5.09 0.95
C PHE A 72 10.57 6.59 1.04
N VAL A 73 11.01 7.05 2.20
CA VAL A 73 11.17 8.48 2.51
C VAL A 73 12.64 8.85 2.34
N PRO A 74 12.98 9.83 1.49
CA PRO A 74 14.37 10.20 1.27
C PRO A 74 14.95 10.87 2.49
N GLN A 75 16.28 10.81 2.61
CA GLN A 75 17.02 11.53 3.63
C GLN A 75 17.37 12.92 3.13
N ILE A 76 17.34 13.90 4.03
CA ILE A 76 17.85 15.25 3.74
C ILE A 76 19.37 15.21 3.63
N SER A 77 19.99 14.47 4.54
CA SER A 77 21.42 14.24 4.57
C SER A 77 21.66 12.89 5.24
N ARG A 78 22.91 12.42 5.21
CA ARG A 78 23.26 11.14 5.79
C ARG A 78 22.78 11.03 7.24
N GLY A 79 21.93 10.04 7.51
CA GLY A 79 21.38 9.78 8.83
C GLY A 79 20.23 10.68 9.25
N ARG A 80 19.73 11.55 8.36
CA ARG A 80 18.64 12.47 8.69
C ARG A 80 17.46 12.27 7.73
N VAL A 81 16.35 11.78 8.27
CA VAL A 81 15.12 11.57 7.51
C VAL A 81 14.46 12.92 7.20
N ASN A 82 13.87 13.03 6.03
CA ASN A 82 13.02 14.17 5.70
C ASN A 82 11.66 14.00 6.39
N HIS A 83 11.53 14.57 7.57
CA HIS A 83 10.33 14.42 8.39
C HIS A 83 9.08 15.05 7.77
N ASP A 84 9.23 16.08 6.94
CA ASP A 84 8.10 16.70 6.27
C ASP A 84 7.47 15.72 5.27
N ILE A 85 8.30 15.06 4.47
CA ILE A 85 7.83 14.04 3.54
C ILE A 85 7.28 12.85 4.30
N TYR A 86 7.96 12.39 5.34
CA TYR A 86 7.52 11.27 6.16
C TYR A 86 6.10 11.53 6.71
N ALA A 87 5.90 12.67 7.34
CA ALA A 87 4.61 13.01 7.95
C ALA A 87 3.52 13.14 6.89
N ALA A 88 3.82 13.76 5.74
CA ALA A 88 2.85 13.91 4.67
C ALA A 88 2.43 12.56 4.10
N MET A 89 3.39 11.68 3.83
CA MET A 89 3.10 10.34 3.30
C MET A 89 2.33 9.50 4.30
N GLU A 90 2.77 9.49 5.56
CA GLU A 90 2.09 8.69 6.59
C GLU A 90 0.66 9.16 6.82
N ASN A 91 0.45 10.47 6.94
CA ASN A 91 -0.90 11.01 7.14
C ASN A 91 -1.81 10.71 5.95
N SER A 92 -1.31 10.85 4.73
CA SER A 92 -2.09 10.57 3.53
C SER A 92 -2.45 9.08 3.42
N ILE A 93 -1.51 8.19 3.70
CA ILE A 93 -1.77 6.74 3.70
C ILE A 93 -2.78 6.39 4.77
N ASN A 94 -2.62 6.90 5.99
CA ASN A 94 -3.55 6.62 7.08
C ASN A 94 -4.96 7.12 6.77
N ASN A 95 -5.10 8.28 6.14
CA ASN A 95 -6.41 8.81 5.75
C ASN A 95 -7.09 7.93 4.69
N VAL A 96 -6.33 7.48 3.68
CA VAL A 96 -6.85 6.57 2.65
C VAL A 96 -7.32 5.27 3.29
N ILE A 97 -6.50 4.67 4.14
CA ILE A 97 -6.86 3.42 4.83
C ILE A 97 -8.12 3.62 5.68
N LYS A 98 -8.18 4.71 6.43
CA LYS A 98 -9.36 5.01 7.27
C LYS A 98 -10.64 5.12 6.46
N GLU A 99 -10.60 5.82 5.33
CA GLU A 99 -11.76 5.94 4.44
C GLU A 99 -12.24 4.58 3.96
N GLN A 100 -11.30 3.70 3.63
CA GLN A 100 -11.64 2.37 3.13
C GLN A 100 -12.12 1.41 4.24
N THR A 101 -11.76 1.65 5.49
CA THR A 101 -12.32 0.87 6.62
C THR A 101 -13.75 1.30 6.95
N GLU A 102 -14.10 2.53 6.67
CA GLU A 102 -15.44 3.06 6.94
C GLU A 102 -16.45 2.77 5.82
N THR A 103 -15.95 2.35 4.65
CA THR A 103 -16.77 2.09 3.47
C THR A 103 -17.11 0.61 3.38
N ASN A 104 -18.29 0.22 3.78
CA ASN A 104 -18.74 -1.18 3.76
C ASN A 104 -19.62 -1.52 2.56
N GLU A 105 -19.73 -0.64 1.58
CA GLU A 105 -20.69 -0.81 0.47
C GLU A 105 -20.05 -1.08 -0.88
N GLY A 106 -18.74 -1.20 -0.94
CA GLY A 106 -18.03 -1.43 -2.19
C GLY A 106 -17.63 -2.88 -2.39
N THR A 107 -17.15 -3.17 -3.59
CA THR A 107 -16.56 -4.48 -3.90
C THR A 107 -15.31 -4.73 -3.07
N TYR A 108 -14.58 -3.67 -2.73
CA TYR A 108 -13.36 -3.75 -1.95
C TYR A 108 -13.43 -2.80 -0.75
N TYR A 109 -12.94 -3.28 0.38
CA TYR A 109 -12.73 -2.43 1.55
C TYR A 109 -11.61 -3.02 2.41
N ILE A 110 -11.13 -2.22 3.36
CA ILE A 110 -10.04 -2.62 4.26
C ILE A 110 -10.63 -3.05 5.59
N GLU A 111 -10.19 -4.20 6.10
CA GLU A 111 -10.60 -4.70 7.39
C GLU A 111 -9.86 -3.92 8.50
N GLN A 112 -10.62 -3.22 9.34
CA GLN A 112 -10.07 -2.31 10.35
C GLN A 112 -9.09 -2.99 11.31
N ASP A 113 -9.42 -4.18 11.80
CA ASP A 113 -8.62 -4.88 12.80
C ASP A 113 -7.35 -5.51 12.23
N SER A 114 -7.17 -5.44 10.90
CA SER A 114 -6.03 -6.06 10.23
C SER A 114 -4.82 -5.13 10.11
N ILE A 115 -4.97 -3.86 10.44
CA ILE A 115 -3.96 -2.83 10.14
C ILE A 115 -2.76 -2.97 11.06
N LEU A 116 -1.57 -3.11 10.46
CA LEU A 116 -0.29 -3.19 11.16
C LEU A 116 0.65 -2.14 10.59
N SER A 117 1.51 -1.61 11.45
CA SER A 117 2.51 -0.62 11.05
C SER A 117 3.90 -1.08 11.48
N MET A 118 4.88 -0.92 10.59
CA MET A 118 6.28 -1.21 10.87
C MET A 118 7.16 -0.12 10.27
N ASP A 119 8.16 0.30 11.04
CA ASP A 119 9.13 1.29 10.58
C ASP A 119 10.52 0.64 10.51
N ASP A 120 11.25 0.96 9.48
CA ASP A 120 12.61 0.45 9.31
C ASP A 120 13.46 1.46 8.55
N VAL A 121 14.77 1.37 8.76
CA VAL A 121 15.75 2.17 8.01
C VAL A 121 16.47 1.25 7.06
N GLU A 122 16.22 1.43 5.76
CA GLU A 122 16.95 0.71 4.74
C GLU A 122 18.09 1.56 4.21
N GLU A 123 19.29 1.00 4.27
CA GLU A 123 20.44 1.58 3.61
C GLU A 123 20.65 0.83 2.29
N SER A 124 20.49 1.54 1.18
CA SER A 124 20.88 0.98 -0.10
C SER A 124 22.40 1.09 -0.23
N SER A 125 23.00 0.26 -1.05
CA SER A 125 24.44 0.25 -1.32
C SER A 125 24.91 1.49 -2.08
N SER A 126 24.03 2.38 -2.49
CA SER A 126 24.32 3.65 -3.14
C SER A 126 24.26 4.79 -2.10
N ASP A 127 24.60 5.99 -2.53
CA ASP A 127 24.56 7.19 -1.67
C ASP A 127 23.15 7.55 -1.21
N ASN A 128 22.13 6.86 -1.69
CA ASN A 128 20.74 7.12 -1.36
C ASN A 128 20.26 6.15 -0.29
N SER A 129 20.06 6.65 0.91
CA SER A 129 19.45 5.92 2.01
C SER A 129 18.01 6.41 2.19
N TYR A 130 17.13 5.50 2.55
CA TYR A 130 15.73 5.80 2.76
C TYR A 130 15.31 5.33 4.14
N PHE A 131 14.44 6.10 4.76
CA PHE A 131 13.65 5.60 5.86
C PHE A 131 12.42 4.92 5.27
N THR A 132 12.18 3.67 5.64
CA THR A 132 11.07 2.90 5.10
C THR A 132 10.06 2.62 6.20
N PHE A 133 8.79 2.88 5.92
CA PHE A 133 7.74 2.41 6.80
C PHE A 133 6.73 1.59 5.98
N VAL A 134 6.09 0.65 6.66
CA VAL A 134 5.16 -0.29 6.02
C VAL A 134 3.83 -0.23 6.73
N LYS A 135 2.76 -0.12 5.96
CA LYS A 135 1.40 -0.34 6.43
C LYS A 135 0.90 -1.63 5.81
N SER A 136 0.50 -2.56 6.67
CA SER A 136 -0.05 -3.84 6.23
C SER A 136 -1.53 -3.91 6.63
N PHE A 137 -2.34 -4.46 5.75
CA PHE A 137 -3.78 -4.57 6.00
C PHE A 137 -4.37 -5.67 5.13
N ILE A 138 -5.59 -6.07 5.45
CA ILE A 138 -6.34 -7.03 4.64
C ILE A 138 -7.38 -6.26 3.82
N VAL A 139 -7.33 -6.46 2.51
CA VAL A 139 -8.39 -6.02 1.60
C VAL A 139 -9.41 -7.13 1.51
N VAL A 140 -10.65 -6.79 1.78
CA VAL A 140 -11.78 -7.71 1.65
C VAL A 140 -12.40 -7.50 0.28
N ILE A 141 -12.62 -8.60 -0.42
CA ILE A 141 -13.29 -8.62 -1.71
C ILE A 141 -14.69 -9.17 -1.45
N ASP A 142 -15.68 -8.31 -1.55
CA ASP A 142 -17.08 -8.67 -1.28
C ASP A 142 -17.89 -8.41 -2.53
N LYS A 143 -17.97 -9.43 -3.38
CA LYS A 143 -18.82 -9.40 -4.56
C LYS A 143 -20.12 -10.09 -4.21
N GLN A 144 -21.13 -9.30 -3.94
CA GLN A 144 -22.46 -9.87 -3.72
C GLN A 144 -22.97 -10.46 -5.03
N SER A 145 -23.41 -11.69 -4.95
CA SER A 145 -24.01 -12.34 -6.10
C SER A 145 -25.35 -11.68 -6.39
N GLU A 146 -25.49 -11.22 -7.61
CA GLU A 146 -26.78 -10.71 -8.08
C GLU A 146 -27.73 -11.86 -8.34
#